data_a6e32d8a2ad7f72bcd4608b851d8050e
#
_entry.id   a6e32d8a2ad7f72bcd4608b851d8050e
#
_cell.length_a   1.000
_cell.length_b   1.000
_cell.length_c   1.000
_cell.angle_alpha   90.00
_cell.angle_beta   90.00
_cell.angle_gamma   90.00
#
_symmetry.space_group_name_H-M   'P 1'
#
loop_
_entity.id
_entity.type
_entity.pdbx_description
1 polymer ?
#
loop_
_entity_poly.entity_id
_entity_poly.type
_entity_poly.pdbx_seq_one_letter_code
_entity_poly.pdbx_strand_id
1 'polypeptide(L)'
;ILELREITGWRVPIYVKIGGARPYFDTTLAVKAGADVVVLDGMQGGTAATQDVFIEHVGQPILACIREAVRALQDLDMHREVQLIVSGGVRNGADVAKCMALGADATSIGTAALIALGDNDPRWEAEYQKLGTTAGAYDDWHEGKDPAGITTQDPELMKRFDPIEGGRRLNNYLKVM
;
A
#
# COMPACT_ATOMS: atom_id res chain seq x y z
N ILE A 1 -20.69 -6.90 -1.79
CA ILE A 1 -20.37 -6.64 -3.22
C ILE A 1 -21.67 -6.44 -4.01
N LEU A 2 -22.66 -7.34 -3.95
CA LEU A 2 -23.90 -7.21 -4.72
C LEU A 2 -24.63 -5.88 -4.48
N GLU A 3 -24.79 -5.45 -3.24
CA GLU A 3 -25.39 -4.16 -2.91
C GLU A 3 -24.62 -2.96 -3.54
N LEU A 4 -23.29 -3.01 -3.52
CA LEU A 4 -22.48 -1.99 -4.19
C LEU A 4 -22.68 -1.98 -5.71
N ARG A 5 -22.84 -3.14 -6.31
CA ARG A 5 -23.15 -3.25 -7.72
C ARG A 5 -24.50 -2.65 -8.06
N GLU A 6 -25.52 -2.94 -7.26
CA GLU A 6 -26.87 -2.39 -7.43
C GLU A 6 -26.88 -0.86 -7.28
N ILE A 7 -26.27 -0.32 -6.22
CA ILE A 7 -26.18 1.12 -5.98
C ILE A 7 -25.48 1.84 -7.13
N THR A 8 -24.42 1.23 -7.70
CA THR A 8 -23.66 1.82 -8.80
C THR A 8 -24.23 1.51 -10.19
N GLY A 9 -25.31 0.72 -10.25
CA GLY A 9 -25.90 0.27 -11.50
C GLY A 9 -24.93 -0.54 -12.36
N TRP A 10 -24.01 -1.29 -11.72
CA TRP A 10 -22.98 -2.13 -12.37
C TRP A 10 -21.99 -1.35 -13.25
N ARG A 11 -21.84 -0.04 -13.02
CA ARG A 11 -21.04 0.83 -13.89
C ARG A 11 -19.59 1.02 -13.44
N VAL A 12 -19.25 0.54 -12.23
CA VAL A 12 -17.91 0.71 -11.66
C VAL A 12 -17.33 -0.63 -11.23
N PRO A 13 -16.00 -0.80 -11.34
CA PRO A 13 -15.33 -1.99 -10.84
C PRO A 13 -15.33 -2.01 -9.31
N ILE A 14 -15.40 -3.23 -8.75
CA ILE A 14 -15.32 -3.46 -7.32
C ILE A 14 -13.93 -3.99 -6.98
N TYR A 15 -13.21 -3.22 -6.18
CA TYR A 15 -11.89 -3.57 -5.64
C TYR A 15 -12.06 -4.19 -4.26
N VAL A 16 -11.45 -5.34 -4.04
CA VAL A 16 -11.42 -6.00 -2.73
C VAL A 16 -9.96 -6.07 -2.26
N LYS A 17 -9.64 -5.39 -1.17
CA LYS A 17 -8.32 -5.45 -0.56
C LYS A 17 -8.29 -6.55 0.49
N ILE A 18 -7.29 -7.42 0.41
CA ILE A 18 -7.06 -8.55 1.31
C ILE A 18 -5.62 -8.51 1.84
N GLY A 19 -5.41 -9.00 3.05
CA GLY A 19 -4.08 -9.16 3.63
C GLY A 19 -3.39 -10.45 3.18
N GLY A 20 -2.07 -10.48 3.28
CA GLY A 20 -1.21 -11.59 2.86
C GLY A 20 -1.15 -12.76 3.84
N ALA A 21 -2.18 -13.04 4.64
CA ALA A 21 -2.15 -14.16 5.59
C ALA A 21 -2.47 -15.50 4.92
N ARG A 22 -3.47 -15.52 4.04
CA ARG A 22 -3.93 -16.72 3.32
C ARG A 22 -4.22 -16.39 1.85
N PRO A 23 -3.21 -16.01 1.06
CA PRO A 23 -3.39 -15.36 -0.24
C PRO A 23 -4.26 -16.18 -1.21
N TYR A 24 -4.05 -17.48 -1.29
CA TYR A 24 -4.84 -18.37 -2.16
C TYR A 24 -6.32 -18.39 -1.77
N PHE A 25 -6.63 -18.62 -0.51
CA PHE A 25 -8.01 -18.78 -0.04
C PHE A 25 -8.77 -17.44 -0.07
N ASP A 26 -8.14 -16.38 0.37
CA ASP A 26 -8.78 -15.07 0.45
C ASP A 26 -8.97 -14.46 -0.95
N THR A 27 -8.05 -14.69 -1.89
CA THR A 27 -8.24 -14.38 -3.31
C THR A 27 -9.41 -15.17 -3.90
N THR A 28 -9.48 -16.49 -3.62
CA THR A 28 -10.58 -17.33 -4.06
C THR A 28 -11.94 -16.81 -3.58
N LEU A 29 -12.02 -16.40 -2.31
CA LEU A 29 -13.25 -15.84 -1.73
C LEU A 29 -13.63 -14.50 -2.35
N ALA A 30 -12.66 -13.60 -2.54
CA ALA A 30 -12.90 -12.30 -3.16
C ALA A 30 -13.44 -12.42 -4.59
N VAL A 31 -12.84 -13.30 -5.39
CA VAL A 31 -13.27 -13.58 -6.76
C VAL A 31 -14.68 -14.21 -6.79
N LYS A 32 -14.93 -15.22 -5.97
CA LYS A 32 -16.27 -15.85 -5.87
C LYS A 32 -17.34 -14.89 -5.37
N ALA A 33 -16.97 -13.91 -4.57
CA ALA A 33 -17.87 -12.83 -4.15
C ALA A 33 -18.14 -11.80 -5.24
N GLY A 34 -17.41 -11.84 -6.37
CA GLY A 34 -17.62 -10.97 -7.51
C GLY A 34 -16.70 -9.73 -7.54
N ALA A 35 -15.49 -9.80 -7.01
CA ALA A 35 -14.49 -8.77 -7.18
C ALA A 35 -14.01 -8.69 -8.65
N ASP A 36 -13.86 -7.47 -9.18
CA ASP A 36 -13.20 -7.23 -10.46
C ASP A 36 -11.69 -7.10 -10.31
N VAL A 37 -11.28 -6.60 -9.14
CA VAL A 37 -9.88 -6.37 -8.80
C VAL A 37 -9.62 -6.88 -7.38
N VAL A 38 -8.59 -7.69 -7.23
CA VAL A 38 -8.06 -8.08 -5.92
C VAL A 38 -6.81 -7.26 -5.64
N VAL A 39 -6.79 -6.55 -4.52
CA VAL A 39 -5.61 -5.82 -4.02
C VAL A 39 -5.02 -6.63 -2.88
N LEU A 40 -3.92 -7.29 -3.15
CA LEU A 40 -3.20 -8.12 -2.18
C LEU A 40 -2.15 -7.30 -1.46
N ASP A 41 -2.25 -7.19 -0.14
CA ASP A 41 -1.33 -6.43 0.70
C ASP A 41 -0.44 -7.37 1.53
N GLY A 42 0.86 -7.35 1.28
CA GLY A 42 1.83 -8.14 2.03
C GLY A 42 2.06 -7.61 3.45
N MET A 43 2.72 -8.38 4.29
CA MET A 43 2.99 -8.01 5.68
C MET A 43 3.80 -6.72 5.84
N GLN A 44 4.54 -6.28 4.82
CA GLN A 44 5.31 -5.03 4.84
C GLN A 44 4.40 -3.80 4.67
N GLY A 45 3.14 -3.99 4.26
CA GLY A 45 2.12 -2.96 4.23
C GLY A 45 1.41 -2.88 5.57
N GLY A 46 0.95 -1.69 5.92
CA GLY A 46 0.20 -1.45 7.14
C GLY A 46 -0.58 -0.17 7.05
N THR A 47 -1.42 0.07 8.05
CA THR A 47 -2.19 1.30 8.16
C THR A 47 -1.45 2.40 8.93
N ALA A 48 -0.18 2.19 9.27
CA ALA A 48 0.63 2.99 10.19
C ALA A 48 0.09 3.06 11.64
N ALA A 49 -1.13 2.62 11.87
CA ALA A 49 -1.74 2.47 13.19
C ALA A 49 -1.89 0.99 13.60
N THR A 50 -1.19 0.09 12.90
CA THR A 50 -1.21 -1.34 13.19
C THR A 50 -0.33 -1.64 14.40
N GLN A 51 -0.85 -2.45 15.33
CA GLN A 51 -0.08 -2.89 16.49
C GLN A 51 1.13 -3.74 16.08
N ASP A 52 2.23 -3.63 16.81
CA ASP A 52 3.50 -4.32 16.53
C ASP A 52 3.33 -5.82 16.34
N VAL A 53 2.50 -6.46 17.15
CA VAL A 53 2.22 -7.91 17.06
C VAL A 53 1.66 -8.29 15.68
N PHE A 54 0.90 -7.43 15.02
CA PHE A 54 0.38 -7.70 13.68
C PHE A 54 1.44 -7.46 12.61
N ILE A 55 2.29 -6.46 12.77
CA ILE A 55 3.39 -6.18 11.85
C ILE A 55 4.38 -7.34 11.84
N GLU A 56 4.73 -7.84 13.03
CA GLU A 56 5.76 -8.88 13.18
C GLU A 56 5.26 -10.30 12.88
N HIS A 57 3.99 -10.58 13.15
CA HIS A 57 3.51 -11.96 13.21
C HIS A 57 2.31 -12.29 12.33
N VAL A 58 1.73 -11.34 11.63
CA VAL A 58 0.55 -11.58 10.78
C VAL A 58 0.85 -11.29 9.33
N GLY A 59 0.62 -12.28 8.47
CA GLY A 59 0.83 -12.17 7.03
C GLY A 59 2.16 -12.75 6.56
N GLN A 60 2.39 -12.63 5.26
CA GLN A 60 3.60 -13.07 4.57
C GLN A 60 4.16 -11.92 3.72
N PRO A 61 5.48 -11.94 3.41
CA PRO A 61 6.06 -10.98 2.47
C PRO A 61 5.36 -11.01 1.12
N ILE A 62 5.12 -9.85 0.53
CA ILE A 62 4.32 -9.72 -0.69
C ILE A 62 4.79 -10.64 -1.84
N LEU A 63 6.10 -10.78 -2.05
CA LEU A 63 6.63 -11.61 -3.13
C LEU A 63 6.24 -13.09 -2.97
N ALA A 64 6.11 -13.59 -1.74
CA ALA A 64 5.63 -14.94 -1.47
C ALA A 64 4.12 -15.08 -1.75
N CYS A 65 3.36 -14.03 -1.45
CA CYS A 65 1.89 -14.03 -1.62
C CYS A 65 1.44 -14.06 -3.08
N ILE A 66 2.18 -13.42 -4.00
CA ILE A 66 1.75 -13.22 -5.39
C ILE A 66 1.46 -14.55 -6.08
N ARG A 67 2.36 -15.51 -5.99
CA ARG A 67 2.20 -16.81 -6.67
C ARG A 67 1.01 -17.62 -6.15
N GLU A 68 0.69 -17.49 -4.89
CA GLU A 68 -0.49 -18.10 -4.27
C GLU A 68 -1.79 -17.49 -4.81
N ALA A 69 -1.85 -16.15 -4.90
CA ALA A 69 -3.01 -15.45 -5.46
C ALA A 69 -3.18 -15.75 -6.96
N VAL A 70 -2.08 -15.75 -7.73
CA VAL A 70 -2.11 -16.11 -9.16
C VAL A 70 -2.63 -17.53 -9.35
N ARG A 71 -2.19 -18.49 -8.53
CA ARG A 71 -2.70 -19.87 -8.58
C ARG A 71 -4.21 -19.91 -8.32
N ALA A 72 -4.70 -19.16 -7.33
CA ALA A 72 -6.14 -19.08 -7.06
C ALA A 72 -6.92 -18.55 -8.28
N LEU A 73 -6.41 -17.53 -8.96
CA LEU A 73 -7.02 -17.00 -10.19
C LEU A 73 -7.00 -18.02 -11.33
N GLN A 74 -5.89 -18.77 -11.48
CA GLN A 74 -5.77 -19.83 -12.48
C GLN A 74 -6.74 -21.00 -12.22
N ASP A 75 -6.83 -21.46 -10.98
CA ASP A 75 -7.73 -22.56 -10.58
C ASP A 75 -9.22 -22.19 -10.74
N LEU A 76 -9.54 -20.91 -10.81
CA LEU A 76 -10.88 -20.39 -11.07
C LEU A 76 -11.14 -20.00 -12.53
N ASP A 77 -10.17 -20.17 -13.43
CA ASP A 77 -10.20 -19.67 -14.81
C ASP A 77 -10.43 -18.16 -14.92
N MET A 78 -10.02 -17.40 -13.89
CA MET A 78 -10.19 -15.95 -13.80
C MET A 78 -8.88 -15.17 -13.92
N HIS A 79 -7.78 -15.86 -14.22
CA HIS A 79 -6.47 -15.21 -14.44
C HIS A 79 -6.55 -14.29 -15.66
N ARG A 80 -6.21 -13.03 -15.47
CA ARG A 80 -6.34 -11.92 -16.44
C ARG A 80 -7.76 -11.37 -16.65
N GLU A 81 -8.79 -12.04 -16.17
CA GLU A 81 -10.16 -11.50 -16.11
C GLU A 81 -10.31 -10.63 -14.84
N VAL A 82 -9.90 -11.18 -13.68
CA VAL A 82 -9.78 -10.40 -12.44
C VAL A 82 -8.34 -9.89 -12.32
N GLN A 83 -8.20 -8.57 -12.14
CA GLN A 83 -6.89 -7.93 -12.03
C GLN A 83 -6.29 -8.15 -10.64
N LEU A 84 -4.99 -8.42 -10.57
CA LEU A 84 -4.24 -8.56 -9.32
C LEU A 84 -3.33 -7.34 -9.11
N ILE A 85 -3.70 -6.48 -8.19
CA ILE A 85 -2.83 -5.38 -7.72
C ILE A 85 -2.12 -5.84 -6.46
N VAL A 86 -0.83 -5.58 -6.35
CA VAL A 86 -0.05 -5.94 -5.17
C VAL A 86 0.52 -4.72 -4.47
N SER A 87 0.56 -4.79 -3.15
CA SER A 87 0.95 -3.72 -2.24
C SER A 87 1.80 -4.28 -1.10
N GLY A 88 2.55 -3.41 -0.45
CA GLY A 88 3.38 -3.76 0.70
C GLY A 88 4.85 -3.95 0.35
N GLY A 89 5.69 -3.01 0.78
CA GLY A 89 7.13 -3.08 0.64
C GLY A 89 7.70 -2.81 -0.76
N VAL A 90 6.90 -2.32 -1.70
CA VAL A 90 7.37 -1.92 -3.04
C VAL A 90 8.07 -0.57 -2.93
N ARG A 91 9.36 -0.51 -3.26
CA ARG A 91 10.23 0.65 -3.03
C ARG A 91 10.89 1.22 -4.27
N ASN A 92 11.03 0.44 -5.32
CA ASN A 92 11.77 0.82 -6.51
C ASN A 92 11.35 -0.01 -7.73
N GLY A 93 11.85 0.35 -8.91
CA GLY A 93 11.51 -0.34 -10.16
C GLY A 93 11.89 -1.83 -10.19
N ALA A 94 12.94 -2.24 -9.48
CA ALA A 94 13.28 -3.66 -9.38
C ALA A 94 12.23 -4.45 -8.60
N ASP A 95 11.67 -3.86 -7.54
CA ASP A 95 10.56 -4.48 -6.80
C ASP A 95 9.30 -4.55 -7.67
N VAL A 96 8.99 -3.50 -8.44
CA VAL A 96 7.90 -3.50 -9.42
C VAL A 96 8.10 -4.62 -10.43
N ALA A 97 9.27 -4.70 -11.06
CA ALA A 97 9.59 -5.73 -12.06
C ALA A 97 9.44 -7.15 -11.50
N LYS A 98 9.87 -7.40 -10.25
CA LYS A 98 9.68 -8.69 -9.58
C LYS A 98 8.20 -9.02 -9.38
N CYS A 99 7.40 -8.05 -8.91
CA CYS A 99 5.97 -8.25 -8.72
C CYS A 99 5.28 -8.61 -10.05
N MET A 100 5.57 -7.87 -11.11
CA MET A 100 5.02 -8.11 -12.46
C MET A 100 5.46 -9.48 -13.00
N ALA A 101 6.74 -9.84 -12.84
CA ALA A 101 7.26 -11.14 -13.27
C ALA A 101 6.63 -12.32 -12.52
N LEU A 102 6.19 -12.12 -11.29
CA LEU A 102 5.48 -13.12 -10.49
C LEU A 102 3.98 -13.21 -10.84
N GLY A 103 3.46 -12.28 -11.63
CA GLY A 103 2.10 -12.32 -12.17
C GLY A 103 1.14 -11.25 -11.64
N ALA A 104 1.63 -10.21 -10.99
CA ALA A 104 0.83 -9.04 -10.69
C ALA A 104 0.53 -8.23 -11.96
N ASP A 105 -0.65 -7.64 -12.06
CA ASP A 105 -1.05 -6.73 -13.14
C ASP A 105 -0.67 -5.29 -12.86
N ALA A 106 -0.60 -4.92 -11.58
CA ALA A 106 -0.16 -3.60 -11.13
C ALA A 106 0.45 -3.66 -9.73
N THR A 107 1.18 -2.59 -9.36
CA THR A 107 1.73 -2.41 -8.00
C THR A 107 1.22 -1.13 -7.38
N SER A 108 0.99 -1.16 -6.07
CA SER A 108 0.65 0.01 -5.27
C SER A 108 1.84 0.40 -4.39
N ILE A 109 2.18 1.68 -4.39
CA ILE A 109 3.33 2.22 -3.68
C ILE A 109 2.81 3.23 -2.65
N GLY A 110 3.09 3.00 -1.38
CA GLY A 110 2.66 3.86 -0.28
C GLY A 110 3.84 4.61 0.35
N THR A 111 4.44 4.02 1.38
CA THR A 111 5.51 4.65 2.20
C THR A 111 6.66 5.23 1.39
N ALA A 112 7.11 4.52 0.36
CA ALA A 112 8.21 5.02 -0.49
C ALA A 112 7.83 6.31 -1.25
N ALA A 113 6.56 6.46 -1.64
CA ALA A 113 6.06 7.70 -2.25
C ALA A 113 5.98 8.84 -1.22
N LEU A 114 5.55 8.56 0.02
CA LEU A 114 5.55 9.54 1.10
C LEU A 114 6.97 10.03 1.42
N ILE A 115 7.93 9.11 1.52
CA ILE A 115 9.35 9.46 1.71
C ILE A 115 9.87 10.31 0.54
N ALA A 116 9.50 9.98 -0.70
CA ALA A 116 9.86 10.79 -1.86
C ALA A 116 9.27 12.20 -1.81
N LEU A 117 8.09 12.37 -1.24
CA LEU A 117 7.50 13.71 -0.98
C LEU A 117 8.29 14.51 0.06
N GLY A 118 8.98 13.86 0.98
CA GLY A 118 9.73 14.47 2.06
C GLY A 118 9.31 14.06 3.46
N ASP A 119 8.46 13.03 3.55
CA ASP A 119 8.15 12.40 4.84
C ASP A 119 9.43 11.77 5.44
N ASN A 120 9.53 11.76 6.75
CA ASN A 120 10.71 11.29 7.46
C ASN A 120 12.01 12.05 7.08
N ASP A 121 11.92 13.32 6.68
CA ASP A 121 13.08 14.13 6.34
C ASP A 121 13.98 14.31 7.57
N PRO A 122 15.29 14.00 7.47
CA PRO A 122 16.24 14.15 8.59
C PRO A 122 16.31 15.54 9.20
N ARG A 123 15.87 16.58 8.50
CA ARG A 123 15.75 17.93 9.06
C ARG A 123 14.86 18.01 10.28
N TRP A 124 13.90 17.09 10.40
CA TRP A 124 12.93 17.03 11.49
C TRP A 124 13.26 15.97 12.54
N GLU A 125 14.46 15.36 12.49
CA GLU A 125 14.86 14.25 13.38
C GLU A 125 14.63 14.59 14.86
N ALA A 126 15.00 15.80 15.29
CA ALA A 126 14.83 16.22 16.68
C ALA A 126 13.35 16.34 17.10
N GLU A 127 12.45 16.57 16.15
CA GLU A 127 11.01 16.64 16.41
C GLU A 127 10.38 15.25 16.42
N TYR A 128 10.82 14.36 15.51
CA TYR A 128 10.44 12.95 15.56
C TYR A 128 10.85 12.30 16.89
N GLN A 129 12.07 12.56 17.38
CA GLN A 129 12.55 12.06 18.68
C GLN A 129 11.66 12.54 19.84
N LYS A 130 11.11 13.75 19.80
CA LYS A 130 10.16 14.25 20.83
C LYS A 130 8.83 13.49 20.82
N LEU A 131 8.47 12.92 19.69
CA LEU A 131 7.30 12.06 19.54
C LEU A 131 7.58 10.60 19.95
N GLY A 132 8.81 10.29 20.38
CA GLY A 132 9.21 8.94 20.78
C GLY A 132 9.61 8.04 19.61
N THR A 133 9.87 8.61 18.44
CA THR A 133 10.24 7.88 17.22
C THR A 133 11.47 8.49 16.54
N THR A 134 11.86 7.99 15.39
CA THR A 134 12.93 8.52 14.53
C THR A 134 12.41 8.76 13.12
N ALA A 135 13.18 9.58 12.35
CA ALA A 135 12.89 9.84 10.95
C ALA A 135 12.98 8.58 10.12
N GLY A 136 12.29 7.71 9.93
CA GLY A 136 12.33 6.40 9.25
C GLY A 136 11.54 5.31 9.97
N ALA A 137 11.06 5.63 11.18
CA ALA A 137 10.31 4.72 12.03
C ALA A 137 9.18 5.46 12.77
N TYR A 138 8.49 6.40 12.08
CA TYR A 138 7.38 7.14 12.68
C TYR A 138 6.14 6.25 12.71
N ASP A 139 5.79 5.78 13.91
CA ASP A 139 4.70 4.83 14.13
C ASP A 139 3.38 5.48 14.59
N ASP A 140 3.42 6.76 15.00
CA ASP A 140 2.26 7.48 15.54
C ASP A 140 1.50 8.31 14.48
N TRP A 141 1.36 7.77 13.29
CA TRP A 141 0.66 8.42 12.16
C TRP A 141 -0.78 8.80 12.49
N HIS A 142 -1.43 8.01 13.35
CA HIS A 142 -2.79 8.26 13.81
C HIS A 142 -2.93 9.51 14.69
N GLU A 143 -1.85 10.00 15.29
CA GLU A 143 -1.85 11.23 16.07
C GLU A 143 -1.87 12.49 15.19
N GLY A 144 -1.55 12.36 13.90
CA GLY A 144 -1.57 13.47 12.96
C GLY A 144 -0.56 14.58 13.28
N LYS A 145 0.56 14.24 13.93
CA LYS A 145 1.59 15.19 14.37
C LYS A 145 2.86 15.13 13.55
N ASP A 146 2.76 14.71 12.30
CA ASP A 146 3.93 14.59 11.41
C ASP A 146 4.72 15.91 11.31
N PRO A 147 5.97 15.95 11.78
CA PRO A 147 6.82 17.15 11.70
C PRO A 147 7.09 17.64 10.28
N ALA A 148 7.06 16.74 9.28
CA ALA A 148 7.25 17.09 7.87
C ALA A 148 6.01 17.79 7.26
N GLY A 149 4.86 17.74 7.93
CA GLY A 149 3.65 18.42 7.49
C GLY A 149 2.89 17.67 6.38
N ILE A 150 3.16 16.39 6.15
CA ILE A 150 2.55 15.57 5.08
C ILE A 150 1.38 14.77 5.63
N THR A 151 1.61 13.96 6.65
CA THR A 151 0.60 13.06 7.24
C THR A 151 -0.10 13.68 8.45
N THR A 152 -0.51 14.94 8.34
CA THR A 152 -1.12 15.72 9.41
C THR A 152 -2.31 16.55 8.92
N GLN A 153 -3.20 16.90 9.84
CA GLN A 153 -4.26 17.89 9.65
C GLN A 153 -4.01 19.16 10.50
N ASP A 154 -2.88 19.24 11.19
CA ASP A 154 -2.50 20.42 11.95
C ASP A 154 -2.13 21.57 11.00
N PRO A 155 -2.83 22.73 11.04
CA PRO A 155 -2.60 23.83 10.11
C PRO A 155 -1.18 24.43 10.19
N GLU A 156 -0.52 24.37 11.34
CA GLU A 156 0.84 24.89 11.49
C GLU A 156 1.89 23.91 10.95
N LEU A 157 1.69 22.62 11.15
CA LEU A 157 2.55 21.60 10.55
C LEU A 157 2.39 21.54 9.03
N MET A 158 1.15 21.61 8.51
CA MET A 158 0.88 21.59 7.07
C MET A 158 1.63 22.72 6.31
N LYS A 159 1.89 23.86 6.94
CA LYS A 159 2.66 24.97 6.33
C LYS A 159 4.11 24.61 6.02
N ARG A 160 4.64 23.57 6.61
CA ARG A 160 6.03 23.12 6.42
C ARG A 160 6.23 22.37 5.11
N PHE A 161 5.16 21.82 4.57
CA PHE A 161 5.18 21.08 3.32
C PHE A 161 4.97 22.02 2.12
N ASP A 162 5.93 22.01 1.20
CA ASP A 162 5.79 22.66 -0.10
C ASP A 162 5.29 21.65 -1.14
N PRO A 163 4.02 21.74 -1.57
CA PRO A 163 3.44 20.76 -2.50
C PRO A 163 4.09 20.82 -3.91
N ILE A 164 4.65 21.94 -4.31
CA ILE A 164 5.34 22.08 -5.61
C ILE A 164 6.66 21.30 -5.57
N GLU A 165 7.47 21.52 -4.53
CA GLU A 165 8.73 20.79 -4.36
C GLU A 165 8.49 19.31 -4.08
N GLY A 166 7.52 18.95 -3.24
CA GLY A 166 7.14 17.57 -2.99
C GLY A 166 6.69 16.86 -4.28
N GLY A 167 5.84 17.51 -5.07
CA GLY A 167 5.41 16.98 -6.36
C GLY A 167 6.56 16.78 -7.33
N ARG A 168 7.54 17.68 -7.36
CA ARG A 168 8.76 17.54 -8.18
C ARG A 168 9.59 16.32 -7.74
N ARG A 169 9.79 16.13 -6.44
CA ARG A 169 10.51 14.98 -5.88
C ARG A 169 9.82 13.68 -6.22
N LEU A 170 8.51 13.58 -5.98
CA LEU A 170 7.73 12.39 -6.30
C LEU A 170 7.76 12.07 -7.80
N ASN A 171 7.61 13.08 -8.67
CA ASN A 171 7.70 12.88 -10.11
C ASN A 171 9.08 12.34 -10.53
N ASN A 172 10.16 12.85 -9.95
CA ASN A 172 11.51 12.35 -10.22
C ASN A 172 11.66 10.89 -9.76
N TYR A 173 11.17 10.57 -8.57
CA TYR A 173 11.18 9.22 -8.03
C TYR A 173 10.43 8.24 -8.95
N LEU A 174 9.21 8.58 -9.36
CA LEU A 174 8.40 7.72 -10.23
C LEU A 174 9.01 7.54 -11.64
N LYS A 175 9.72 8.56 -12.15
CA LYS A 175 10.38 8.47 -13.47
C LYS A 175 11.58 7.53 -13.50
N VAL A 176 12.23 7.30 -12.35
CA VAL A 176 13.38 6.38 -12.27
C VAL A 176 12.98 4.96 -11.89
N MET A 177 11.70 4.74 -11.56
CA MET A 177 11.14 3.41 -11.35
C MET A 177 10.89 2.69 -12.68
#